data_389cba8aa0be38a4a2fd22b51b39cada
#
_entry.id   389cba8aa0be38a4a2fd22b51b39cada
#
_cell.length_a   1.000
_cell.length_b   1.000
_cell.length_c   1.000
_cell.angle_alpha   90.00
_cell.angle_beta   90.00
_cell.angle_gamma   90.00
#
_symmetry.space_group_name_H-M   'P 1'
#
loop_
_entity.id
_entity.type
_entity.pdbx_description
1 polymer ?
#
loop_
_entity_poly.entity_id
_entity_poly.type
_entity_poly.pdbx_seq_one_letter_code
_entity_poly.pdbx_strand_id
1 'polypeptide(L)'
;MKRLLICLMAALGLTTACCQQDFENTDPEGFAVLIADTTVVVLDVRTAEEFKDGHIAYSLNIDVKKDDFEKKALATLPKNKTVAVYCRSGRRSANAAGLLAKKGYKCVNLYGGILAWIESGKPVIQEGKE
;
A
#
# COMPACT_ATOMS: atom_id res chain seq x y z
N MET A 1 19.67 -33.48 -2.18
CA MET A 1 20.34 -32.91 -1.60
C MET A 1 21.02 -31.75 -1.94
N LYS A 2 21.69 -31.71 -2.83
CA LYS A 2 22.33 -30.58 -3.12
C LYS A 2 21.47 -29.46 -3.27
N ARG A 3 20.36 -29.59 -3.72
CA ARG A 3 19.57 -28.52 -3.96
C ARG A 3 19.30 -27.85 -2.71
N LEU A 4 19.22 -28.53 -1.72
CA LEU A 4 18.94 -27.92 -0.57
C LEU A 4 20.00 -27.05 -0.14
N LEU A 5 21.15 -27.35 -0.44
CA LEU A 5 22.17 -26.56 -0.01
C LEU A 5 22.14 -25.30 -0.67
N ILE A 6 21.79 -25.26 -1.83
CA ILE A 6 21.75 -24.09 -2.56
C ILE A 6 20.82 -23.20 -1.92
N CYS A 7 19.80 -23.66 -1.47
CA CYS A 7 18.88 -22.83 -0.93
C CYS A 7 19.44 -22.14 0.20
N LEU A 8 20.23 -22.80 0.86
CA LEU A 8 20.73 -22.19 1.94
C LEU A 8 21.57 -21.11 1.63
N MET A 9 22.29 -21.20 0.70
CA MET A 9 23.14 -20.19 0.33
C MET A 9 22.37 -19.04 0.02
N ALA A 10 21.37 -19.24 -0.58
CA ALA A 10 20.58 -18.16 -1.02
C ALA A 10 20.17 -17.52 0.21
N ALA A 11 19.95 -18.27 1.09
CA ALA A 11 19.51 -17.71 2.28
C ALA A 11 20.46 -16.77 2.78
N LEU A 12 21.57 -17.10 2.69
CA LEU A 12 22.44 -16.24 3.19
C LEU A 12 22.53 -15.08 2.53
N GLY A 13 22.42 -15.23 1.58
CA GLY A 13 22.52 -14.07 0.93
C GLY A 13 21.62 -13.21 1.35
N LEU A 14 21.20 -13.52 1.78
CA LEU A 14 20.60 -12.77 1.94
C LEU A 14 20.60 -11.91 2.45
N THR A 15 21.12 -11.99 2.75
CA THR A 15 21.20 -11.15 3.19
C THR A 15 20.84 -10.09 2.79
N THR A 16 20.89 -9.97 2.17
CA THR A 16 20.35 -9.01 1.54
C THR A 16 19.03 -8.86 1.99
N ALA A 17 18.65 -9.51 2.84
CA ALA A 17 17.40 -9.38 3.37
C ALA A 17 17.09 -7.95 3.55
N CYS A 18 18.02 -7.18 3.85
CA CYS A 18 17.74 -5.82 4.06
C CYS A 18 17.23 -5.15 2.86
N CYS A 19 17.48 -5.65 1.71
CA CYS A 19 17.01 -5.01 0.52
C CYS A 19 15.65 -5.49 0.11
N GLN A 20 15.10 -6.44 0.78
CA GLN A 20 13.85 -6.94 0.35
C GLN A 20 12.70 -6.13 0.79
N GLN A 21 11.69 -6.07 -0.02
CA GLN A 21 10.47 -5.41 0.33
C GLN A 21 9.63 -6.37 1.13
N ASP A 22 8.96 -5.89 2.14
CA ASP A 22 8.08 -6.73 2.93
C ASP A 22 6.64 -6.55 2.53
N PHE A 23 6.39 -6.04 1.34
CA PHE A 23 5.04 -5.86 0.83
C PHE A 23 5.03 -6.15 -0.66
N GLU A 24 3.86 -6.29 -1.24
CA GLU A 24 3.71 -6.58 -2.64
C GLU A 24 3.28 -5.34 -3.40
N ASN A 25 3.53 -5.31 -4.69
CA ASN A 25 3.06 -4.25 -5.57
C ASN A 25 2.08 -4.86 -6.55
N THR A 26 1.10 -4.09 -6.98
CA THR A 26 0.18 -4.55 -8.01
C THR A 26 -0.16 -3.38 -8.92
N ASP A 27 -0.59 -3.67 -10.15
CA ASP A 27 -1.00 -2.62 -11.08
C ASP A 27 -2.46 -2.25 -10.80
N PRO A 28 -3.02 -1.27 -11.52
CA PRO A 28 -4.39 -0.86 -11.26
C PRO A 28 -5.41 -1.99 -11.39
N GLU A 29 -5.21 -2.91 -12.36
CA GLU A 29 -6.15 -3.99 -12.52
C GLU A 29 -6.14 -4.90 -11.29
N GLY A 30 -4.96 -5.26 -10.82
CA GLY A 30 -4.84 -6.10 -9.63
C GLY A 30 -5.34 -5.40 -8.39
N PHE A 31 -5.11 -4.08 -8.31
CA PHE A 31 -5.58 -3.31 -7.16
C PHE A 31 -7.11 -3.29 -7.14
N ALA A 32 -7.73 -3.14 -8.33
CA ALA A 32 -9.19 -3.12 -8.42
C ALA A 32 -9.77 -4.46 -7.95
N VAL A 33 -9.14 -5.56 -8.34
CA VAL A 33 -9.61 -6.87 -7.92
C VAL A 33 -9.44 -7.01 -6.40
N LEU A 34 -8.32 -6.55 -5.88
CA LEU A 34 -8.03 -6.66 -4.47
C LEU A 34 -9.06 -5.90 -3.63
N ILE A 35 -9.34 -4.65 -4.00
CA ILE A 35 -10.22 -3.84 -3.18
C ILE A 35 -11.69 -4.15 -3.38
N ALA A 36 -12.03 -5.02 -4.33
CA ALA A 36 -13.40 -5.48 -4.47
C ALA A 36 -13.77 -6.35 -3.25
N ASP A 37 -12.77 -6.88 -2.57
CA ASP A 37 -12.98 -7.65 -1.35
C ASP A 37 -13.19 -6.62 -0.23
N THR A 38 -14.37 -6.59 0.35
CA THR A 38 -14.72 -5.58 1.34
C THR A 38 -13.98 -5.74 2.66
N THR A 39 -13.26 -6.83 2.85
CA THR A 39 -12.46 -6.98 4.06
C THR A 39 -11.11 -6.32 3.93
N VAL A 40 -10.74 -5.89 2.71
CA VAL A 40 -9.48 -5.22 2.49
C VAL A 40 -9.64 -3.75 2.82
N VAL A 41 -8.70 -3.17 3.56
CA VAL A 41 -8.76 -1.76 3.91
C VAL A 41 -7.99 -0.98 2.86
N VAL A 42 -8.59 0.06 2.29
CA VAL A 42 -7.94 0.89 1.28
C VAL A 42 -7.41 2.14 1.96
N LEU A 43 -6.13 2.40 1.82
CA LEU A 43 -5.47 3.49 2.51
C LEU A 43 -4.80 4.45 1.55
N ASP A 44 -5.24 5.71 1.58
CA ASP A 44 -4.65 6.79 0.79
C ASP A 44 -3.70 7.53 1.71
N VAL A 45 -2.40 7.54 1.39
CA VAL A 45 -1.41 8.16 2.26
C VAL A 45 -0.97 9.54 1.76
N ARG A 46 -1.79 10.14 0.90
CA ARG A 46 -1.52 11.49 0.38
C ARG A 46 -2.01 12.54 1.39
N THR A 47 -1.83 13.79 1.06
CA THR A 47 -2.30 14.87 1.93
C THR A 47 -3.83 14.94 1.91
N ALA A 48 -4.40 15.58 2.90
CA ALA A 48 -5.84 15.73 2.99
C ALA A 48 -6.40 16.51 1.79
N GLU A 49 -5.64 17.46 1.27
CA GLU A 49 -6.08 18.22 0.13
C GLU A 49 -6.12 17.36 -1.13
N GLU A 50 -5.11 16.55 -1.34
CA GLU A 50 -5.09 15.65 -2.49
C GLU A 50 -6.28 14.69 -2.40
N PHE A 51 -6.56 14.21 -1.21
CA PHE A 51 -7.65 13.27 -0.98
C PHE A 51 -9.00 13.93 -1.35
N LYS A 52 -9.21 15.16 -0.96
CA LYS A 52 -10.45 15.83 -1.29
C LYS A 52 -10.62 16.03 -2.78
N ASP A 53 -9.54 16.28 -3.49
CA ASP A 53 -9.60 16.51 -4.91
C ASP A 53 -9.97 15.26 -5.71
N GLY A 54 -9.82 14.11 -5.15
CA GLY A 54 -10.19 12.87 -5.81
C GLY A 54 -9.51 11.70 -5.15
N HIS A 55 -10.26 10.67 -4.83
CA HIS A 55 -9.70 9.50 -4.17
C HIS A 55 -10.48 8.24 -4.60
N ILE A 56 -9.89 7.10 -4.36
CA ILE A 56 -10.52 5.83 -4.66
C ILE A 56 -11.61 5.59 -3.62
N ALA A 57 -12.75 5.12 -4.05
CA ALA A 57 -13.91 4.93 -3.16
C ALA A 57 -13.56 4.12 -1.91
N TYR A 58 -14.12 4.52 -0.81
CA TYR A 58 -14.00 3.85 0.49
C TYR A 58 -12.59 3.90 1.10
N SER A 59 -11.70 4.73 0.56
CA SER A 59 -10.37 4.79 1.15
C SER A 59 -10.36 5.66 2.40
N LEU A 60 -9.47 5.31 3.32
CA LEU A 60 -9.19 6.12 4.49
C LEU A 60 -7.99 6.98 4.11
N ASN A 61 -7.87 8.14 4.71
CA ASN A 61 -6.76 9.02 4.41
C ASN A 61 -5.90 9.25 5.65
N ILE A 62 -4.65 8.86 5.59
CA ILE A 62 -3.68 9.14 6.65
C ILE A 62 -2.41 9.59 5.97
N ASP A 63 -2.04 10.85 6.13
CA ASP A 63 -0.92 11.46 5.42
C ASP A 63 0.42 10.93 5.94
N VAL A 64 1.16 10.23 5.08
CA VAL A 64 2.43 9.62 5.48
C VAL A 64 3.51 10.65 5.76
N LYS A 65 3.32 11.88 5.33
CA LYS A 65 4.31 12.92 5.59
C LYS A 65 4.20 13.51 6.98
N LYS A 66 3.14 13.21 7.71
CA LYS A 66 2.98 13.75 9.05
C LYS A 66 3.72 12.91 10.06
N ASP A 67 4.23 13.57 11.10
CA ASP A 67 4.99 12.88 12.12
C ASP A 67 4.19 11.82 12.85
N ASP A 68 2.88 12.00 12.92
CA ASP A 68 2.05 11.06 13.66
C ASP A 68 1.46 9.96 12.77
N PHE A 69 1.98 9.79 11.55
CA PHE A 69 1.44 8.79 10.63
C PHE A 69 1.39 7.40 11.27
N GLU A 70 2.49 6.96 11.82
CA GLU A 70 2.57 5.63 12.37
C GLU A 70 1.59 5.45 13.53
N LYS A 71 1.52 6.42 14.40
CA LYS A 71 0.63 6.36 15.53
C LYS A 71 -0.83 6.28 15.10
N LYS A 72 -1.22 7.12 14.13
CA LYS A 72 -2.57 7.10 13.63
C LYS A 72 -2.88 5.80 12.92
N ALA A 73 -1.95 5.31 12.12
CA ALA A 73 -2.18 4.07 11.38
C ALA A 73 -2.38 2.91 12.34
N LEU A 74 -1.54 2.82 13.37
CA LEU A 74 -1.67 1.74 14.34
C LEU A 74 -2.97 1.81 15.11
N ALA A 75 -3.48 3.02 15.33
CA ALA A 75 -4.74 3.19 16.06
C ALA A 75 -5.95 2.90 15.18
N THR A 76 -5.80 3.01 13.86
CA THR A 76 -6.93 2.92 12.95
C THR A 76 -7.03 1.60 12.20
N LEU A 77 -5.88 1.05 11.79
CA LEU A 77 -5.88 -0.09 10.88
C LEU A 77 -5.86 -1.41 11.64
N PRO A 78 -6.79 -2.33 11.32
CA PRO A 78 -6.78 -3.63 11.96
C PRO A 78 -5.67 -4.49 11.40
N LYS A 79 -4.94 -5.18 12.23
CA LYS A 79 -3.82 -5.99 11.79
C LYS A 79 -4.19 -7.27 11.09
N ASN A 80 -5.41 -7.69 11.24
CA ASN A 80 -5.84 -8.93 10.62
C ASN A 80 -6.44 -8.74 9.23
N LYS A 81 -6.34 -7.53 8.68
CA LYS A 81 -6.85 -7.27 7.33
C LYS A 81 -5.73 -6.81 6.44
N THR A 82 -5.82 -7.12 5.16
CA THR A 82 -4.87 -6.64 4.18
C THR A 82 -5.08 -5.15 3.96
N VAL A 83 -4.02 -4.39 3.87
CA VAL A 83 -4.08 -2.96 3.64
C VAL A 83 -3.61 -2.68 2.21
N ALA A 84 -4.51 -2.14 1.40
CA ALA A 84 -4.21 -1.77 0.02
C ALA A 84 -3.88 -0.28 0.03
N VAL A 85 -2.63 0.05 -0.21
CA VAL A 85 -2.10 1.40 -0.01
C VAL A 85 -1.83 2.10 -1.32
N TYR A 86 -2.16 3.38 -1.43
CA TYR A 86 -1.79 4.12 -2.62
C TYR A 86 -1.46 5.58 -2.31
N CYS A 87 -0.76 6.21 -3.25
CA CYS A 87 -0.51 7.63 -3.18
C CYS A 87 -0.66 8.18 -4.59
N ARG A 88 0.01 9.24 -4.95
CA ARG A 88 -0.13 9.82 -6.27
C ARG A 88 0.59 8.99 -7.31
N SER A 89 1.85 8.66 -7.10
CA SER A 89 2.66 7.93 -8.08
C SER A 89 3.18 6.59 -7.58
N GLY A 90 2.92 6.24 -6.35
CA GLY A 90 3.35 4.96 -5.79
C GLY A 90 4.55 5.05 -4.88
N ARG A 91 5.19 6.22 -4.78
CA ARG A 91 6.39 6.36 -3.98
C ARG A 91 6.15 6.53 -2.49
N ARG A 92 5.31 7.47 -2.12
CA ARG A 92 4.97 7.66 -0.72
C ARG A 92 4.31 6.41 -0.15
N SER A 93 3.47 5.75 -0.97
CA SER A 93 2.76 4.58 -0.52
C SER A 93 3.68 3.37 -0.37
N ALA A 94 4.73 3.28 -1.18
CA ALA A 94 5.70 2.21 -1.01
C ALA A 94 6.41 2.40 0.33
N ASN A 95 6.73 3.64 0.67
CA ASN A 95 7.37 3.93 1.93
C ASN A 95 6.42 3.60 3.09
N ALA A 96 5.16 3.98 2.97
CA ALA A 96 4.16 3.70 3.99
C ALA A 96 3.96 2.20 4.15
N ALA A 97 3.89 1.46 3.03
CA ALA A 97 3.71 0.02 3.08
C ALA A 97 4.88 -0.64 3.80
N GLY A 98 6.10 -0.16 3.56
CA GLY A 98 7.26 -0.71 4.24
C GLY A 98 7.20 -0.47 5.75
N LEU A 99 6.78 0.73 6.16
CA LEU A 99 6.67 1.04 7.57
C LEU A 99 5.61 0.17 8.22
N LEU A 100 4.47 0.01 7.56
CA LEU A 100 3.37 -0.77 8.11
C LEU A 100 3.72 -2.26 8.15
N ALA A 101 4.42 -2.75 7.12
CA ALA A 101 4.80 -4.15 7.10
C ALA A 101 5.70 -4.48 8.28
N LYS A 102 6.57 -3.55 8.68
CA LYS A 102 7.42 -3.78 9.83
C LYS A 102 6.62 -3.83 11.11
N LYS A 103 5.42 -3.31 11.10
CA LYS A 103 4.56 -3.34 12.28
C LYS A 103 3.57 -4.52 12.23
N GLY A 104 3.74 -5.41 11.28
CA GLY A 104 2.92 -6.62 11.23
C GLY A 104 1.75 -6.60 10.28
N TYR A 105 1.62 -5.55 9.46
CA TYR A 105 0.52 -5.49 8.50
C TYR A 105 0.89 -6.15 7.19
N LYS A 106 -0.10 -6.73 6.53
CA LYS A 106 0.08 -7.24 5.19
C LYS A 106 -0.34 -6.12 4.26
N CYS A 107 0.59 -5.63 3.45
CA CYS A 107 0.33 -4.48 2.58
C CYS A 107 0.53 -4.78 1.12
N VAL A 108 -0.29 -4.18 0.26
CA VAL A 108 -0.15 -4.26 -1.17
C VAL A 108 -0.16 -2.83 -1.68
N ASN A 109 0.86 -2.43 -2.42
CA ASN A 109 1.01 -1.07 -2.92
C ASN A 109 0.52 -0.96 -4.35
N LEU A 110 -0.21 0.10 -4.67
CA LEU A 110 -0.66 0.36 -6.03
C LEU A 110 0.50 1.00 -6.80
N TYR A 111 1.11 0.21 -7.67
CA TYR A 111 2.22 0.67 -8.47
C TYR A 111 1.68 1.74 -9.43
N GLY A 112 2.37 2.87 -9.51
CA GLY A 112 1.92 3.96 -10.36
C GLY A 112 0.89 4.87 -9.70
N GLY A 113 0.37 4.48 -8.56
CA GLY A 113 -0.52 5.32 -7.77
C GLY A 113 -1.84 5.67 -8.43
N ILE A 114 -2.49 6.69 -7.89
CA ILE A 114 -3.79 7.09 -8.40
C ILE A 114 -3.68 7.63 -9.82
N LEU A 115 -2.50 8.11 -10.24
CA LEU A 115 -2.32 8.56 -11.61
C LEU A 115 -2.49 7.39 -12.58
N ALA A 116 -1.89 6.23 -12.27
CA ALA A 116 -2.04 5.06 -13.12
C ALA A 116 -3.48 4.54 -13.06
N TRP A 117 -4.10 4.65 -11.89
CA TRP A 117 -5.48 4.23 -11.70
C TRP A 117 -6.40 5.03 -12.63
N ILE A 118 -6.27 6.36 -12.63
CA ILE A 118 -7.07 7.21 -13.46
C ILE A 118 -6.77 6.97 -14.94
N GLU A 119 -5.50 6.82 -15.27
CA GLU A 119 -5.12 6.61 -16.65
C GLU A 119 -5.69 5.30 -17.20
N SER A 120 -5.92 4.32 -16.37
CA SER A 120 -6.49 3.06 -16.80
C SER A 120 -8.02 3.12 -16.86
N GLY A 121 -8.60 4.31 -16.66
CA GLY A 121 -10.04 4.50 -16.78
C GLY A 121 -10.86 4.19 -15.56
N LYS A 122 -10.21 4.07 -14.41
CA LYS A 122 -10.94 3.71 -13.20
C LYS A 122 -11.41 4.94 -12.45
N PRO A 123 -12.50 4.83 -11.73
CA PRO A 123 -13.17 6.00 -11.16
C PRO A 123 -12.56 6.52 -9.87
N VAL A 124 -12.72 7.81 -9.64
CA VAL A 124 -12.36 8.43 -8.38
C VAL A 124 -13.55 9.25 -7.89
N ILE A 125 -13.59 9.50 -6.61
CA ILE A 125 -14.66 10.26 -5.98
C ILE A 125 -14.09 11.55 -5.45
N GLN A 126 -14.83 12.64 -5.59
CA GLN A 126 -14.42 13.92 -5.04
C GLN A 126 -15.30 14.25 -3.88
N GLU A 127 -14.69 14.73 -2.81
CA GLU A 127 -15.47 15.06 -1.65
C GLU A 127 -16.34 16.27 -1.93
N GLY A 128 -17.57 16.21 -1.48
CA GLY A 128 -18.48 17.31 -1.68
C GLY A 128 -19.12 17.33 -3.04
N LYS A 129 -18.84 16.35 -3.85
CA LYS A 129 -19.41 16.26 -5.16
C LYS A 129 -20.28 15.07 -5.41
N GLU A 130 -20.72 14.41 -4.43
CA GLU A 130 -21.57 13.26 -4.65
C GLU A 130 -22.93 13.67 -5.03
#